data_7c90798d56940913fb076f04c607c557
#
_entry.id   7c90798d56940913fb076f04c607c557
#
_cell.length_a   1.000
_cell.length_b   1.000
_cell.length_c   1.000
_cell.angle_alpha   90.00
_cell.angle_beta   90.00
_cell.angle_gamma   90.00
#
_symmetry.space_group_name_H-M   'P 1'
#
loop_
_entity.id
_entity.type
_entity.pdbx_description
1 polymer ?
#
loop_
_entity_poly.entity_id
_entity_poly.type
_entity_poly.pdbx_seq_one_letter_code
_entity_poly.pdbx_strand_id
1 'polypeptide(L)'
;MTVSASSSAGASLSRPGLMSKVAAVLVMLVGAGLVATTLISNLFAVGPAFENLITDFRPALTQSSIDTAHKDIAGLSAVQQEFSTKLAPALGQQLKMTPEQFSGFVSAKFPAVAAGMGALPTAVPTFNGLINTLDKQRPLFASADAIPTDSLPATTVPWGMLGAGILVFLIGLAMLRSPKAGGAVALVAGLLLVVLPLALSLPGKAADADQLNANLKPVYTQTLVKNATGALGTIGAMGSEMKTTMLPALAAQLKMSPEQLQSFLGSNFPATAQALQTMPASMERFNRLVKVFDNNLGNYETLKPVELERLIFILMIAGGLVGALGALTVVTSRKK
;
A
#
# COMPACT_ATOMS: atom_id res chain seq x y z
N MET A 1 72.27 53.84 -6.64
CA MET A 1 71.43 52.85 -7.39
C MET A 1 70.47 52.24 -6.41
N THR A 2 69.26 52.76 -6.32
CA THR A 2 68.18 52.22 -5.48
C THR A 2 67.16 51.56 -6.38
N VAL A 3 67.09 50.27 -6.30
CA VAL A 3 66.08 49.44 -7.05
C VAL A 3 64.82 49.45 -6.26
N SER A 4 63.77 50.13 -6.77
CA SER A 4 62.40 50.06 -6.25
C SER A 4 61.77 48.74 -6.68
N ALA A 5 61.44 47.84 -5.72
CA ALA A 5 60.66 46.68 -5.95
C ALA A 5 59.16 47.06 -5.97
N SER A 6 58.57 47.02 -7.16
CA SER A 6 57.13 47.18 -7.32
C SER A 6 56.39 45.89 -6.83
N SER A 7 55.81 45.98 -5.69
CA SER A 7 54.85 44.95 -5.18
C SER A 7 53.62 44.96 -6.06
N SER A 8 53.46 43.93 -6.92
CA SER A 8 52.23 43.65 -7.62
C SER A 8 51.20 43.03 -6.63
N ALA A 9 50.43 43.90 -6.00
CA ALA A 9 49.26 43.45 -5.23
C ALA A 9 48.30 42.74 -6.15
N GLY A 10 48.20 41.42 -5.99
CA GLY A 10 47.16 40.59 -6.64
C GLY A 10 45.76 41.11 -6.30
N ALA A 11 45.16 41.78 -7.25
CA ALA A 11 43.77 42.22 -7.15
C ALA A 11 42.85 40.98 -7.04
N SER A 12 42.44 40.64 -5.82
CA SER A 12 41.40 39.67 -5.58
C SER A 12 40.10 40.18 -6.22
N LEU A 13 39.72 39.57 -7.33
CA LEU A 13 38.48 39.83 -8.07
C LEU A 13 37.26 39.30 -7.29
N SER A 14 37.01 39.75 -6.09
CA SER A 14 35.73 39.58 -5.39
C SER A 14 34.79 40.72 -5.77
N ARG A 15 34.21 40.66 -6.97
CA ARG A 15 33.12 41.56 -7.38
C ARG A 15 31.84 41.13 -6.64
N PRO A 16 31.36 41.84 -5.61
CA PRO A 16 30.18 41.44 -4.82
C PRO A 16 28.90 41.33 -5.66
N GLY A 17 28.83 42.00 -6.81
CA GLY A 17 27.74 41.87 -7.79
C GLY A 17 27.73 40.56 -8.60
N LEU A 18 28.91 39.93 -8.80
CA LEU A 18 29.00 38.66 -9.53
C LEU A 18 28.51 37.49 -8.66
N MET A 19 28.89 37.42 -7.38
CA MET A 19 28.47 36.37 -6.45
C MET A 19 26.97 36.34 -6.26
N SER A 20 26.28 37.50 -6.12
CA SER A 20 24.82 37.53 -5.99
C SER A 20 24.11 37.09 -7.26
N LYS A 21 24.64 37.38 -8.45
CA LYS A 21 24.08 36.89 -9.71
C LYS A 21 24.24 35.39 -9.87
N VAL A 22 25.43 34.85 -9.52
CA VAL A 22 25.67 33.39 -9.54
C VAL A 22 24.72 32.69 -8.55
N ALA A 23 24.56 33.21 -7.34
CA ALA A 23 23.61 32.65 -6.37
C ALA A 23 22.18 32.66 -6.90
N ALA A 24 21.73 33.76 -7.53
CA ALA A 24 20.41 33.85 -8.14
C ALA A 24 20.18 32.81 -9.26
N VAL A 25 21.17 32.62 -10.15
CA VAL A 25 21.09 31.59 -11.20
C VAL A 25 21.03 30.19 -10.59
N LEU A 26 21.80 29.91 -9.55
CA LEU A 26 21.76 28.61 -8.86
C LEU A 26 20.39 28.37 -8.20
N VAL A 27 19.79 29.40 -7.58
CA VAL A 27 18.42 29.27 -7.03
C VAL A 27 17.39 28.98 -8.13
N MET A 28 17.50 29.64 -9.30
CA MET A 28 16.63 29.33 -10.45
C MET A 28 16.82 27.89 -10.92
N LEU A 29 18.06 27.39 -10.99
CA LEU A 29 18.35 26.01 -11.39
C LEU A 29 17.76 25.01 -10.39
N VAL A 30 17.85 25.29 -9.09
CA VAL A 30 17.21 24.45 -8.05
C VAL A 30 15.68 24.43 -8.24
N GLY A 31 15.05 25.59 -8.46
CA GLY A 31 13.61 25.67 -8.73
C GLY A 31 13.21 24.90 -9.99
N ALA A 32 13.94 25.08 -11.09
CA ALA A 32 13.73 24.32 -12.33
C ALA A 32 13.94 22.80 -12.12
N GLY A 33 14.93 22.42 -11.32
CA GLY A 33 15.19 21.04 -10.93
C GLY A 33 14.02 20.40 -10.17
N LEU A 34 13.39 21.11 -9.22
CA LEU A 34 12.19 20.65 -8.52
C LEU A 34 11.01 20.45 -9.47
N VAL A 35 10.79 21.40 -10.39
CA VAL A 35 9.75 21.26 -11.43
C VAL A 35 10.04 20.03 -12.30
N ALA A 36 11.27 19.88 -12.78
CA ALA A 36 11.68 18.75 -13.59
C ALA A 36 11.51 17.42 -12.85
N THR A 37 11.89 17.35 -11.58
CA THR A 37 11.68 16.15 -10.73
C THR A 37 10.20 15.79 -10.66
N THR A 38 9.30 16.75 -10.43
CA THR A 38 7.85 16.52 -10.38
C THR A 38 7.32 15.90 -11.67
N LEU A 39 7.79 16.40 -12.82
CA LEU A 39 7.33 15.93 -14.13
C LEU A 39 7.97 14.59 -14.52
N ILE A 40 9.29 14.44 -14.34
CA ILE A 40 10.02 13.23 -14.71
C ILE A 40 9.61 12.03 -13.84
N SER A 41 9.41 12.25 -12.54
CA SER A 41 8.91 11.21 -11.63
C SER A 41 7.41 10.94 -11.78
N ASN A 42 6.76 11.59 -12.75
CA ASN A 42 5.32 11.41 -13.05
C ASN A 42 4.42 11.52 -11.81
N LEU A 43 4.74 12.45 -10.90
CA LEU A 43 4.05 12.56 -9.60
C LEU A 43 2.55 12.82 -9.75
N PHE A 44 2.09 13.38 -10.87
CA PHE A 44 0.68 13.58 -11.16
C PHE A 44 -0.09 12.27 -11.43
N ALA A 45 0.59 11.19 -11.80
CA ALA A 45 0.00 9.85 -11.85
C ALA A 45 0.21 9.11 -10.52
N VAL A 46 1.36 9.32 -9.88
CA VAL A 46 1.74 8.68 -8.60
C VAL A 46 0.82 9.11 -7.45
N GLY A 47 0.50 10.40 -7.32
CA GLY A 47 -0.36 10.91 -6.26
C GLY A 47 -1.76 10.25 -6.25
N PRO A 48 -2.51 10.28 -7.37
CA PRO A 48 -3.79 9.57 -7.46
C PRO A 48 -3.69 8.06 -7.27
N ALA A 49 -2.66 7.42 -7.81
CA ALA A 49 -2.46 5.97 -7.65
C ALA A 49 -2.23 5.60 -6.17
N PHE A 50 -1.46 6.41 -5.45
CA PHE A 50 -1.24 6.25 -4.01
C PHE A 50 -2.54 6.47 -3.22
N GLU A 51 -3.25 7.55 -3.49
CA GLU A 51 -4.53 7.88 -2.82
C GLU A 51 -5.58 6.78 -3.02
N ASN A 52 -5.74 6.28 -4.25
CA ASN A 52 -6.68 5.19 -4.56
C ASN A 52 -6.31 3.92 -3.79
N LEU A 53 -5.03 3.53 -3.80
CA LEU A 53 -4.55 2.36 -3.08
C LEU A 53 -4.84 2.48 -1.58
N ILE A 54 -4.48 3.58 -0.96
CA ILE A 54 -4.72 3.83 0.47
C ILE A 54 -6.23 3.80 0.77
N THR A 55 -7.04 4.49 -0.01
CA THR A 55 -8.50 4.59 0.22
C THR A 55 -9.18 3.24 0.09
N ASP A 56 -8.82 2.44 -0.92
CA ASP A 56 -9.44 1.13 -1.15
C ASP A 56 -9.03 0.11 -0.09
N PHE A 57 -7.78 0.18 0.43
CA PHE A 57 -7.31 -0.75 1.46
C PHE A 57 -7.70 -0.36 2.88
N ARG A 58 -8.00 0.90 3.16
CA ARG A 58 -8.34 1.39 4.50
C ARG A 58 -9.42 0.55 5.20
N PRO A 59 -10.56 0.18 4.55
CA PRO A 59 -11.57 -0.68 5.19
C PRO A 59 -11.08 -2.09 5.48
N ALA A 60 -10.20 -2.65 4.65
CA ALA A 60 -9.68 -4.01 4.79
C ALA A 60 -8.62 -4.12 5.90
N LEU A 61 -7.88 -3.05 6.17
CA LEU A 61 -6.77 -3.00 7.13
C LEU A 61 -7.17 -2.52 8.53
N THR A 62 -8.46 -2.38 8.82
CA THR A 62 -8.92 -2.16 10.21
C THR A 62 -8.66 -3.40 11.06
N GLN A 63 -8.43 -3.22 12.38
CA GLN A 63 -8.27 -4.34 13.31
C GLN A 63 -9.43 -5.32 13.21
N SER A 64 -10.66 -4.80 13.23
CA SER A 64 -11.87 -5.61 13.15
C SER A 64 -11.97 -6.44 11.87
N SER A 65 -11.54 -5.88 10.72
CA SER A 65 -11.52 -6.60 9.44
C SER A 65 -10.50 -7.73 9.43
N ILE A 66 -9.31 -7.49 9.95
CA ILE A 66 -8.24 -8.49 10.09
C ILE A 66 -8.65 -9.60 11.05
N ASP A 67 -9.17 -9.26 12.24
CA ASP A 67 -9.65 -10.24 13.22
C ASP A 67 -10.78 -11.11 12.65
N THR A 68 -11.67 -10.50 11.87
CA THR A 68 -12.76 -11.22 11.19
C THR A 68 -12.22 -12.17 10.13
N ALA A 69 -11.25 -11.72 9.32
CA ALA A 69 -10.60 -12.56 8.31
C ALA A 69 -9.86 -13.76 8.95
N HIS A 70 -9.18 -13.57 10.08
CA HIS A 70 -8.57 -14.68 10.83
C HIS A 70 -9.61 -15.68 11.34
N LYS A 71 -10.75 -15.22 11.86
CA LYS A 71 -11.86 -16.08 12.27
C LYS A 71 -12.45 -16.87 11.11
N ASP A 72 -12.62 -16.22 9.95
CA ASP A 72 -13.13 -16.87 8.74
C ASP A 72 -12.16 -17.98 8.27
N ILE A 73 -10.86 -17.72 8.26
CA ILE A 73 -9.83 -18.70 7.89
C ILE A 73 -9.79 -19.86 8.89
N ALA A 74 -9.85 -19.57 10.19
CA ALA A 74 -9.92 -20.60 11.24
C ALA A 74 -11.17 -21.47 11.09
N GLY A 75 -12.32 -20.87 10.73
CA GLY A 75 -13.54 -21.59 10.41
C GLY A 75 -13.37 -22.55 9.22
N LEU A 76 -12.78 -22.10 8.13
CA LEU A 76 -12.49 -22.96 6.96
C LEU A 76 -11.53 -24.11 7.31
N SER A 77 -10.50 -23.84 8.10
CA SER A 77 -9.58 -24.86 8.59
C SER A 77 -10.28 -25.90 9.47
N ALA A 78 -11.16 -25.45 10.37
CA ALA A 78 -11.95 -26.35 11.23
C ALA A 78 -12.90 -27.23 10.42
N VAL A 79 -13.54 -26.68 9.38
CA VAL A 79 -14.37 -27.47 8.45
C VAL A 79 -13.56 -28.52 7.73
N GLN A 80 -12.40 -28.15 7.19
CA GLN A 80 -11.52 -29.08 6.51
C GLN A 80 -11.13 -30.25 7.42
N GLN A 81 -10.73 -29.96 8.65
CA GLN A 81 -10.37 -30.97 9.65
C GLN A 81 -11.57 -31.83 10.03
N GLU A 82 -12.70 -31.22 10.37
CA GLU A 82 -13.91 -31.96 10.80
C GLU A 82 -14.45 -32.82 9.67
N PHE A 83 -14.46 -32.32 8.43
CA PHE A 83 -14.89 -33.10 7.26
C PHE A 83 -14.03 -34.33 7.08
N SER A 84 -12.71 -34.20 7.08
CA SER A 84 -11.79 -35.29 6.80
C SER A 84 -11.71 -36.32 7.93
N THR A 85 -11.78 -35.88 9.19
CA THR A 85 -11.57 -36.75 10.36
C THR A 85 -12.85 -37.32 10.95
N LYS A 86 -14.00 -36.67 10.73
CA LYS A 86 -15.26 -37.06 11.36
C LYS A 86 -16.38 -37.25 10.36
N LEU A 87 -16.72 -36.22 9.56
CA LEU A 87 -17.92 -36.24 8.73
C LEU A 87 -17.84 -37.29 7.61
N ALA A 88 -16.75 -37.31 6.86
CA ALA A 88 -16.57 -38.26 5.76
C ALA A 88 -16.53 -39.71 6.25
N PRO A 89 -15.79 -40.09 7.32
CA PRO A 89 -15.87 -41.43 7.90
C PRO A 89 -17.27 -41.82 8.43
N ALA A 90 -17.95 -40.91 9.13
CA ALA A 90 -19.28 -41.17 9.66
C ALA A 90 -20.32 -41.42 8.56
N LEU A 91 -20.29 -40.59 7.50
CA LEU A 91 -21.16 -40.78 6.34
C LEU A 91 -20.82 -42.05 5.56
N GLY A 92 -19.53 -42.37 5.38
CA GLY A 92 -19.10 -43.63 4.78
C GLY A 92 -19.64 -44.85 5.50
N GLN A 93 -19.55 -44.87 6.83
CA GLN A 93 -20.14 -45.96 7.67
C GLN A 93 -21.65 -46.06 7.54
N GLN A 94 -22.36 -44.92 7.60
CA GLN A 94 -23.82 -44.87 7.45
C GLN A 94 -24.28 -45.42 6.08
N LEU A 95 -23.50 -45.09 5.03
CA LEU A 95 -23.79 -45.54 3.66
C LEU A 95 -23.19 -46.92 3.33
N LYS A 96 -22.51 -47.56 4.30
CA LYS A 96 -21.81 -48.84 4.13
C LYS A 96 -20.78 -48.81 3.00
N MET A 97 -20.05 -47.72 2.89
CA MET A 97 -19.00 -47.49 1.88
C MET A 97 -17.61 -47.49 2.52
N THR A 98 -16.60 -48.01 1.82
CA THR A 98 -15.22 -47.78 2.20
C THR A 98 -14.85 -46.30 1.99
N PRO A 99 -13.75 -45.80 2.57
CA PRO A 99 -13.30 -44.40 2.32
C PRO A 99 -13.14 -44.09 0.83
N GLU A 100 -12.59 -45.02 0.04
CA GLU A 100 -12.39 -44.88 -1.39
C GLU A 100 -13.72 -44.83 -2.16
N GLN A 101 -14.67 -45.72 -1.79
CA GLN A 101 -16.01 -45.71 -2.36
C GLN A 101 -16.76 -44.45 -2.02
N PHE A 102 -16.63 -43.94 -0.78
CA PHE A 102 -17.23 -42.68 -0.37
C PHE A 102 -16.63 -41.48 -1.11
N SER A 103 -15.31 -41.42 -1.25
CA SER A 103 -14.64 -40.39 -2.05
C SER A 103 -15.08 -40.43 -3.52
N GLY A 104 -15.17 -41.59 -4.13
CA GLY A 104 -15.68 -41.76 -5.49
C GLY A 104 -17.15 -41.34 -5.61
N PHE A 105 -17.99 -41.67 -4.63
CA PHE A 105 -19.39 -41.26 -4.57
C PHE A 105 -19.51 -39.73 -4.48
N VAL A 106 -18.75 -39.08 -3.58
CA VAL A 106 -18.76 -37.61 -3.43
C VAL A 106 -18.30 -36.95 -4.72
N SER A 107 -17.21 -37.44 -5.33
CA SER A 107 -16.70 -36.89 -6.60
C SER A 107 -17.68 -37.01 -7.77
N ALA A 108 -18.45 -38.12 -7.81
CA ALA A 108 -19.43 -38.36 -8.87
C ALA A 108 -20.75 -37.61 -8.66
N LYS A 109 -21.20 -37.47 -7.42
CA LYS A 109 -22.53 -36.90 -7.08
C LYS A 109 -22.46 -35.43 -6.64
N PHE A 110 -21.34 -34.99 -6.07
CA PHE A 110 -21.13 -33.64 -5.50
C PHE A 110 -19.74 -33.11 -5.95
N PRO A 111 -19.53 -32.90 -7.25
CA PRO A 111 -18.22 -32.57 -7.80
C PRO A 111 -17.67 -31.24 -7.28
N ALA A 112 -18.52 -30.26 -6.98
CA ALA A 112 -18.06 -29.00 -6.42
C ALA A 112 -17.63 -29.17 -4.95
N VAL A 113 -18.30 -30.04 -4.16
CA VAL A 113 -17.84 -30.38 -2.81
C VAL A 113 -16.49 -31.10 -2.86
N ALA A 114 -16.32 -32.08 -3.74
CA ALA A 114 -15.04 -32.75 -3.91
C ALA A 114 -13.91 -31.79 -4.32
N ALA A 115 -14.17 -30.93 -5.31
CA ALA A 115 -13.19 -29.95 -5.78
C ALA A 115 -12.84 -28.93 -4.68
N GLY A 116 -13.83 -28.42 -3.95
CA GLY A 116 -13.63 -27.47 -2.85
C GLY A 116 -12.82 -28.09 -1.70
N MET A 117 -13.16 -29.30 -1.27
CA MET A 117 -12.39 -30.01 -0.25
C MET A 117 -10.95 -30.28 -0.68
N GLY A 118 -10.70 -30.57 -1.96
CA GLY A 118 -9.37 -30.69 -2.53
C GLY A 118 -8.59 -29.37 -2.61
N ALA A 119 -9.29 -28.24 -2.72
CA ALA A 119 -8.68 -26.91 -2.78
C ALA A 119 -8.30 -26.34 -1.39
N LEU A 120 -9.05 -26.67 -0.33
CA LEU A 120 -8.86 -26.11 1.02
C LEU A 120 -7.43 -26.28 1.57
N PRO A 121 -6.74 -27.45 1.43
CA PRO A 121 -5.37 -27.62 1.93
C PRO A 121 -4.36 -26.61 1.39
N THR A 122 -4.59 -26.07 0.21
CA THR A 122 -3.73 -25.06 -0.43
C THR A 122 -4.27 -23.64 -0.21
N ALA A 123 -5.59 -23.45 -0.31
CA ALA A 123 -6.23 -22.15 -0.19
C ALA A 123 -6.11 -21.57 1.23
N VAL A 124 -6.38 -22.38 2.26
CA VAL A 124 -6.37 -21.92 3.66
C VAL A 124 -5.00 -21.36 4.08
N PRO A 125 -3.85 -22.06 3.88
CA PRO A 125 -2.54 -21.51 4.18
C PRO A 125 -2.21 -20.26 3.35
N THR A 126 -2.62 -20.22 2.08
CA THR A 126 -2.38 -19.07 1.19
C THR A 126 -3.10 -17.81 1.71
N PHE A 127 -4.39 -17.92 2.02
CA PHE A 127 -5.16 -16.80 2.59
C PHE A 127 -4.66 -16.41 3.98
N ASN A 128 -4.30 -17.38 4.81
CA ASN A 128 -3.71 -17.08 6.13
C ASN A 128 -2.39 -16.32 6.00
N GLY A 129 -1.52 -16.72 5.08
CA GLY A 129 -0.28 -16.02 4.77
C GLY A 129 -0.53 -14.57 4.29
N LEU A 130 -1.53 -14.37 3.43
CA LEU A 130 -1.92 -13.04 2.95
C LEU A 130 -2.43 -12.16 4.10
N ILE A 131 -3.37 -12.64 4.91
CA ILE A 131 -3.92 -11.87 6.04
C ILE A 131 -2.83 -11.57 7.08
N ASN A 132 -1.97 -12.52 7.41
CA ASN A 132 -0.82 -12.28 8.31
C ASN A 132 0.14 -11.22 7.73
N THR A 133 0.35 -11.21 6.42
CA THR A 133 1.17 -10.18 5.77
C THR A 133 0.50 -8.81 5.91
N LEU A 134 -0.79 -8.70 5.61
CA LEU A 134 -1.54 -7.46 5.75
C LEU A 134 -1.55 -6.94 7.19
N ASP A 135 -1.77 -7.83 8.17
CA ASP A 135 -1.75 -7.45 9.59
C ASP A 135 -0.42 -6.84 10.02
N LYS A 136 0.69 -7.48 9.63
CA LYS A 136 2.04 -6.96 9.90
C LYS A 136 2.32 -5.61 9.26
N GLN A 137 1.67 -5.30 8.13
CA GLN A 137 1.86 -4.04 7.41
C GLN A 137 0.96 -2.90 7.91
N ARG A 138 0.02 -3.15 8.81
CA ARG A 138 -0.92 -2.12 9.32
C ARG A 138 -0.24 -0.87 9.89
N PRO A 139 0.83 -0.97 10.71
CA PRO A 139 1.50 0.23 11.20
C PRO A 139 2.11 1.08 10.08
N LEU A 140 2.75 0.44 9.09
CA LEU A 140 3.31 1.12 7.92
C LEU A 140 2.20 1.73 7.06
N PHE A 141 1.08 1.02 6.91
CA PHE A 141 -0.09 1.53 6.20
C PHE A 141 -0.67 2.77 6.89
N ALA A 142 -0.82 2.76 8.21
CA ALA A 142 -1.31 3.92 8.97
C ALA A 142 -0.39 5.14 8.84
N SER A 143 0.93 4.92 8.80
CA SER A 143 1.92 5.97 8.55
C SER A 143 1.81 6.52 7.12
N ALA A 144 1.66 5.64 6.13
CA ALA A 144 1.47 6.01 4.73
C ALA A 144 0.14 6.76 4.50
N ASP A 145 -0.95 6.32 5.14
CA ASP A 145 -2.28 6.97 5.09
C ASP A 145 -2.25 8.42 5.60
N ALA A 146 -1.31 8.74 6.47
CA ALA A 146 -1.11 10.09 7.00
C ALA A 146 -0.24 11.00 6.10
N ILE A 147 -0.01 10.69 4.83
CA ILE A 147 0.77 11.49 3.87
C ILE A 147 -0.16 12.36 3.00
N PRO A 148 0.08 13.67 2.87
CA PRO A 148 1.04 14.50 3.62
C PRO A 148 0.60 14.80 5.05
N THR A 149 -0.70 14.76 5.32
CA THR A 149 -1.34 14.90 6.63
C THR A 149 -2.66 14.12 6.65
N ASP A 150 -3.20 13.87 7.83
CA ASP A 150 -4.48 13.16 8.00
C ASP A 150 -5.69 13.87 7.32
N SER A 151 -5.54 15.16 6.97
CA SER A 151 -6.60 15.98 6.39
C SER A 151 -6.42 16.33 4.92
N LEU A 152 -5.26 16.09 4.34
CA LEU A 152 -4.95 16.41 2.96
C LEU A 152 -4.68 15.14 2.16
N PRO A 153 -5.33 14.95 1.00
CA PRO A 153 -5.09 13.79 0.15
C PRO A 153 -3.68 13.83 -0.47
N ALA A 154 -3.11 12.66 -0.74
CA ALA A 154 -1.79 12.53 -1.35
C ALA A 154 -1.71 13.17 -2.75
N THR A 155 -2.85 13.36 -3.42
CA THR A 155 -2.94 14.10 -4.68
C THR A 155 -2.49 15.56 -4.58
N THR A 156 -2.39 16.13 -3.36
CA THR A 156 -1.88 17.50 -3.15
C THR A 156 -0.35 17.59 -3.23
N VAL A 157 0.37 16.48 -3.02
CA VAL A 157 1.84 16.43 -3.02
C VAL A 157 2.45 16.88 -4.35
N PRO A 158 2.01 16.41 -5.53
CA PRO A 158 2.52 16.87 -6.82
C PRO A 158 2.36 18.38 -7.03
N TRP A 159 1.21 18.93 -6.65
CA TRP A 159 0.94 20.38 -6.73
C TRP A 159 1.81 21.19 -5.79
N GLY A 160 1.99 20.71 -4.55
CA GLY A 160 2.87 21.34 -3.57
C GLY A 160 4.32 21.39 -4.05
N MET A 161 4.84 20.28 -4.61
CA MET A 161 6.21 20.19 -5.11
C MET A 161 6.42 21.03 -6.37
N LEU A 162 5.45 21.03 -7.30
CA LEU A 162 5.47 21.89 -8.49
C LEU A 162 5.41 23.37 -8.08
N GLY A 163 4.51 23.75 -7.19
CA GLY A 163 4.37 25.10 -6.68
C GLY A 163 5.63 25.60 -5.97
N ALA A 164 6.25 24.74 -5.15
CA ALA A 164 7.52 25.04 -4.51
C ALA A 164 8.63 25.29 -5.54
N GLY A 165 8.74 24.46 -6.58
CA GLY A 165 9.71 24.63 -7.65
C GLY A 165 9.53 25.94 -8.41
N ILE A 166 8.29 26.27 -8.79
CA ILE A 166 7.96 27.55 -9.47
C ILE A 166 8.29 28.73 -8.55
N LEU A 167 7.90 28.66 -7.27
CA LEU A 167 8.18 29.71 -6.30
C LEU A 167 9.68 29.96 -6.15
N VAL A 168 10.46 28.91 -5.96
CA VAL A 168 11.94 28.99 -5.86
C VAL A 168 12.54 29.59 -7.13
N PHE A 169 12.06 29.20 -8.31
CA PHE A 169 12.51 29.80 -9.58
C PHE A 169 12.23 31.31 -9.64
N LEU A 170 11.02 31.73 -9.27
CA LEU A 170 10.64 33.16 -9.22
C LEU A 170 11.44 33.96 -8.18
N ILE A 171 11.76 33.33 -7.04
CA ILE A 171 12.66 33.93 -6.03
C ILE A 171 14.05 34.16 -6.63
N GLY A 172 14.58 33.20 -7.39
CA GLY A 172 15.83 33.37 -8.11
C GLY A 172 15.82 34.56 -9.09
N LEU A 173 14.71 34.75 -9.83
CA LEU A 173 14.52 35.94 -10.69
C LEU A 173 14.47 37.23 -9.86
N ALA A 174 13.78 37.24 -8.72
CA ALA A 174 13.69 38.38 -7.82
C ALA A 174 15.09 38.74 -7.24
N MET A 175 15.93 37.75 -6.95
CA MET A 175 17.31 37.96 -6.49
C MET A 175 18.18 38.69 -7.53
N LEU A 176 17.94 38.49 -8.84
CA LEU A 176 18.65 39.24 -9.90
C LEU A 176 18.31 40.73 -9.88
N ARG A 177 17.04 41.04 -9.53
CA ARG A 177 16.53 42.44 -9.55
C ARG A 177 16.79 43.15 -8.23
N SER A 178 16.65 42.47 -7.10
CA SER A 178 16.88 43.00 -5.75
C SER A 178 17.58 41.96 -4.87
N PRO A 179 18.92 41.92 -4.85
CA PRO A 179 19.68 40.90 -4.14
C PRO A 179 19.39 40.82 -2.65
N LYS A 180 19.19 41.97 -1.95
CA LYS A 180 18.89 41.98 -0.52
C LYS A 180 17.50 41.38 -0.20
N ALA A 181 16.46 41.89 -0.86
CA ALA A 181 15.08 41.44 -0.62
C ALA A 181 14.88 40.01 -1.13
N GLY A 182 15.32 39.70 -2.35
CA GLY A 182 15.25 38.35 -2.92
C GLY A 182 16.05 37.31 -2.11
N GLY A 183 17.24 37.68 -1.61
CA GLY A 183 18.04 36.81 -0.74
C GLY A 183 17.36 36.53 0.61
N ALA A 184 16.70 37.52 1.22
CA ALA A 184 15.93 37.31 2.45
C ALA A 184 14.74 36.38 2.22
N VAL A 185 14.01 36.56 1.11
CA VAL A 185 12.91 35.68 0.73
C VAL A 185 13.41 34.26 0.45
N ALA A 186 14.53 34.10 -0.24
CA ALA A 186 15.16 32.80 -0.50
C ALA A 186 15.55 32.08 0.80
N LEU A 187 16.10 32.82 1.77
CA LEU A 187 16.44 32.25 3.08
C LEU A 187 15.21 31.71 3.78
N VAL A 188 14.12 32.50 3.84
CA VAL A 188 12.86 32.08 4.49
C VAL A 188 12.21 30.90 3.74
N ALA A 189 12.14 30.97 2.42
CA ALA A 189 11.57 29.90 1.59
C ALA A 189 12.39 28.61 1.74
N GLY A 190 13.73 28.69 1.69
CA GLY A 190 14.59 27.54 1.89
C GLY A 190 14.42 26.91 3.27
N LEU A 191 14.30 27.74 4.32
CA LEU A 191 14.03 27.25 5.67
C LEU A 191 12.67 26.54 5.76
N LEU A 192 11.63 27.09 5.13
CA LEU A 192 10.30 26.46 5.10
C LEU A 192 10.31 25.12 4.37
N LEU A 193 11.06 24.99 3.24
CA LEU A 193 11.18 23.73 2.51
C LEU A 193 11.91 22.63 3.31
N VAL A 194 12.68 22.99 4.34
CA VAL A 194 13.30 22.02 5.24
C VAL A 194 12.45 21.76 6.48
N VAL A 195 11.98 22.83 7.12
CA VAL A 195 11.28 22.72 8.42
C VAL A 195 9.89 22.10 8.26
N LEU A 196 9.16 22.43 7.19
CA LEU A 196 7.79 21.93 6.99
C LEU A 196 7.74 20.40 6.83
N PRO A 197 8.56 19.75 5.97
CA PRO A 197 8.61 18.30 5.91
C PRO A 197 8.99 17.65 7.24
N LEU A 198 9.92 18.23 7.98
CA LEU A 198 10.33 17.71 9.30
C LEU A 198 9.20 17.85 10.33
N ALA A 199 8.53 19.00 10.38
CA ALA A 199 7.41 19.24 11.29
C ALA A 199 6.22 18.30 11.04
N LEU A 200 6.00 17.90 9.78
CA LEU A 200 4.99 16.94 9.37
C LEU A 200 5.47 15.48 9.44
N SER A 201 6.70 15.25 9.89
CA SER A 201 7.34 13.90 9.92
C SER A 201 7.35 13.19 8.57
N LEU A 202 7.36 13.95 7.47
CA LEU A 202 7.28 13.38 6.11
C LEU A 202 8.42 12.42 5.77
N PRO A 203 9.69 12.61 6.19
CA PRO A 203 10.75 11.64 5.91
C PRO A 203 10.45 10.25 6.48
N GLY A 204 9.97 10.17 7.73
CA GLY A 204 9.60 8.90 8.36
C GLY A 204 8.40 8.25 7.68
N LYS A 205 7.34 9.02 7.43
CA LYS A 205 6.14 8.53 6.73
C LYS A 205 6.45 8.03 5.32
N ALA A 206 7.32 8.73 4.58
CA ALA A 206 7.73 8.32 3.25
C ALA A 206 8.58 7.04 3.28
N ALA A 207 9.50 6.90 4.23
CA ALA A 207 10.26 5.67 4.45
C ALA A 207 9.34 4.48 4.80
N ASP A 208 8.34 4.69 5.65
CA ASP A 208 7.33 3.69 6.00
C ASP A 208 6.50 3.28 4.77
N ALA A 209 6.13 4.24 3.91
CA ALA A 209 5.41 3.96 2.66
C ALA A 209 6.27 3.18 1.65
N ASP A 210 7.55 3.50 1.52
CA ASP A 210 8.49 2.76 0.67
C ASP A 210 8.71 1.33 1.20
N GLN A 211 8.81 1.16 2.52
CA GLN A 211 8.90 -0.15 3.16
C GLN A 211 7.61 -0.96 2.96
N LEU A 212 6.44 -0.33 3.10
CA LEU A 212 5.14 -0.95 2.80
C LEU A 212 5.10 -1.46 1.36
N ASN A 213 5.50 -0.62 0.40
CA ASN A 213 5.57 -0.97 -1.02
C ASN A 213 6.48 -2.18 -1.26
N ALA A 214 7.67 -2.20 -0.64
CA ALA A 214 8.61 -3.32 -0.75
C ALA A 214 8.05 -4.61 -0.14
N ASN A 215 7.41 -4.53 1.03
CA ASN A 215 6.85 -5.68 1.74
C ASN A 215 5.61 -6.27 1.04
N LEU A 216 4.84 -5.44 0.32
CA LEU A 216 3.66 -5.89 -0.44
C LEU A 216 4.00 -6.45 -1.82
N LYS A 217 5.21 -6.21 -2.34
CA LYS A 217 5.64 -6.70 -3.66
C LYS A 217 5.37 -8.19 -3.91
N PRO A 218 5.60 -9.13 -2.97
CA PRO A 218 5.35 -10.55 -3.20
C PRO A 218 3.86 -10.89 -3.34
N VAL A 219 2.97 -10.09 -2.75
CA VAL A 219 1.52 -10.34 -2.73
C VAL A 219 0.78 -9.53 -3.80
N TYR A 220 1.40 -8.52 -4.40
CA TYR A 220 0.83 -7.71 -5.48
C TYR A 220 1.19 -8.29 -6.86
N THR A 221 0.67 -9.49 -7.14
CA THR A 221 0.90 -10.15 -8.43
C THR A 221 -0.42 -10.58 -9.06
N GLN A 222 -0.53 -10.44 -10.39
CA GLN A 222 -1.68 -10.91 -11.13
C GLN A 222 -1.93 -12.42 -10.93
N THR A 223 -0.86 -13.20 -10.77
CA THR A 223 -0.94 -14.64 -10.50
C THR A 223 -1.63 -14.92 -9.17
N LEU A 224 -1.25 -14.17 -8.10
CA LEU A 224 -1.88 -14.35 -6.78
C LEU A 224 -3.37 -13.99 -6.85
N VAL A 225 -3.73 -12.88 -7.48
CA VAL A 225 -5.13 -12.45 -7.65
C VAL A 225 -5.94 -13.51 -8.40
N LYS A 226 -5.44 -14.02 -9.51
CA LYS A 226 -6.10 -15.11 -10.29
C LYS A 226 -6.26 -16.38 -9.46
N ASN A 227 -5.23 -16.80 -8.76
CA ASN A 227 -5.28 -18.01 -7.93
C ASN A 227 -6.25 -17.85 -6.78
N ALA A 228 -6.25 -16.70 -6.11
CA ALA A 228 -7.20 -16.39 -5.03
C ALA A 228 -8.65 -16.38 -5.54
N THR A 229 -8.91 -15.72 -6.69
CA THR A 229 -10.24 -15.70 -7.33
C THR A 229 -10.70 -17.11 -7.68
N GLY A 230 -9.83 -17.93 -8.26
CA GLY A 230 -10.13 -19.33 -8.61
C GLY A 230 -10.45 -20.17 -7.36
N ALA A 231 -9.63 -20.04 -6.32
CA ALA A 231 -9.85 -20.75 -5.05
C ALA A 231 -11.17 -20.34 -4.39
N LEU A 232 -11.48 -19.05 -4.34
CA LEU A 232 -12.75 -18.54 -3.80
C LEU A 232 -13.96 -19.02 -4.62
N GLY A 233 -13.85 -19.05 -5.95
CA GLY A 233 -14.88 -19.61 -6.82
C GLY A 233 -15.15 -21.07 -6.52
N THR A 234 -14.10 -21.87 -6.37
CA THR A 234 -14.20 -23.30 -6.05
C THR A 234 -14.79 -23.54 -4.65
N ILE A 235 -14.33 -22.78 -3.64
CA ILE A 235 -14.87 -22.90 -2.25
C ILE A 235 -16.32 -22.39 -2.20
N GLY A 236 -16.66 -21.33 -2.92
CA GLY A 236 -18.03 -20.83 -3.01
C GLY A 236 -18.97 -21.83 -3.66
N ALA A 237 -18.56 -22.48 -4.76
CA ALA A 237 -19.31 -23.55 -5.41
C ALA A 237 -19.50 -24.76 -4.49
N MET A 238 -18.47 -25.14 -3.72
CA MET A 238 -18.55 -26.19 -2.68
C MET A 238 -19.65 -25.86 -1.67
N GLY A 239 -19.63 -24.65 -1.10
CA GLY A 239 -20.63 -24.23 -0.09
C GLY A 239 -22.05 -24.23 -0.66
N SER A 240 -22.21 -23.78 -1.90
CA SER A 240 -23.49 -23.78 -2.60
C SER A 240 -24.02 -25.22 -2.82
N GLU A 241 -23.19 -26.09 -3.42
CA GLU A 241 -23.57 -27.48 -3.69
C GLU A 241 -23.84 -28.26 -2.39
N MET A 242 -23.04 -28.04 -1.36
CA MET A 242 -23.27 -28.63 -0.03
C MET A 242 -24.63 -28.26 0.50
N LYS A 243 -25.03 -27.00 0.44
CA LYS A 243 -26.30 -26.50 0.96
C LYS A 243 -27.51 -26.93 0.11
N THR A 244 -27.41 -26.85 -1.22
CA THR A 244 -28.54 -27.00 -2.14
C THR A 244 -28.74 -28.43 -2.63
N THR A 245 -27.71 -29.25 -2.61
CA THR A 245 -27.72 -30.57 -3.23
C THR A 245 -27.33 -31.67 -2.24
N MET A 246 -26.16 -31.57 -1.61
CA MET A 246 -25.61 -32.62 -0.77
C MET A 246 -26.43 -32.80 0.53
N LEU A 247 -26.72 -31.73 1.25
CA LEU A 247 -27.49 -31.83 2.51
C LEU A 247 -28.92 -32.34 2.30
N PRO A 248 -29.70 -31.88 1.30
CA PRO A 248 -31.01 -32.46 1.02
C PRO A 248 -30.94 -33.94 0.63
N ALA A 249 -29.94 -34.33 -0.19
CA ALA A 249 -29.75 -35.72 -0.55
C ALA A 249 -29.43 -36.62 0.67
N LEU A 250 -28.55 -36.13 1.56
CA LEU A 250 -28.22 -36.82 2.81
C LEU A 250 -29.43 -36.92 3.75
N ALA A 251 -30.25 -35.85 3.90
CA ALA A 251 -31.46 -35.86 4.69
C ALA A 251 -32.42 -36.94 4.21
N ALA A 252 -32.66 -37.00 2.90
CA ALA A 252 -33.51 -38.03 2.30
C ALA A 252 -32.98 -39.47 2.55
N GLN A 253 -31.67 -39.66 2.40
CA GLN A 253 -31.02 -40.96 2.57
C GLN A 253 -31.02 -41.44 4.02
N LEU A 254 -30.86 -40.50 4.98
CA LEU A 254 -30.89 -40.75 6.41
C LEU A 254 -32.30 -40.75 6.97
N LYS A 255 -33.31 -40.47 6.15
CA LYS A 255 -34.73 -40.35 6.54
C LYS A 255 -34.95 -39.29 7.65
N MET A 256 -34.20 -38.19 7.57
CA MET A 256 -34.28 -37.05 8.48
C MET A 256 -35.02 -35.89 7.82
N SER A 257 -35.75 -35.10 8.62
CA SER A 257 -36.20 -33.79 8.15
C SER A 257 -35.01 -32.82 8.05
N PRO A 258 -35.12 -31.71 7.31
CA PRO A 258 -34.05 -30.68 7.24
C PRO A 258 -33.67 -30.19 8.65
N GLU A 259 -34.62 -29.99 9.56
CA GLU A 259 -34.39 -29.52 10.92
C GLU A 259 -33.66 -30.58 11.75
N GLN A 260 -34.02 -31.87 11.59
CA GLN A 260 -33.32 -32.98 12.23
C GLN A 260 -31.88 -33.10 11.74
N LEU A 261 -31.64 -32.96 10.43
CA LEU A 261 -30.30 -32.96 9.88
C LEU A 261 -29.48 -31.76 10.39
N GLN A 262 -30.06 -30.57 10.45
CA GLN A 262 -29.40 -29.40 10.98
C GLN A 262 -29.03 -29.57 12.46
N SER A 263 -29.92 -30.10 13.27
CA SER A 263 -29.67 -30.44 14.68
C SER A 263 -28.58 -31.50 14.84
N PHE A 264 -28.63 -32.55 14.01
CA PHE A 264 -27.61 -33.59 13.95
C PHE A 264 -26.22 -33.03 13.59
N LEU A 265 -26.14 -32.17 12.57
CA LEU A 265 -24.91 -31.50 12.19
C LEU A 265 -24.42 -30.60 13.32
N GLY A 266 -25.27 -29.79 13.90
CA GLY A 266 -24.92 -28.89 15.00
C GLY A 266 -24.34 -29.61 16.22
N SER A 267 -24.88 -30.80 16.52
CA SER A 267 -24.43 -31.60 17.67
C SER A 267 -23.17 -32.42 17.40
N ASN A 268 -22.99 -32.95 16.19
CA ASN A 268 -21.89 -33.86 15.85
C ASN A 268 -20.78 -33.24 15.02
N PHE A 269 -21.12 -32.19 14.25
CA PHE A 269 -20.21 -31.53 13.29
C PHE A 269 -20.35 -29.99 13.38
N PRO A 270 -20.08 -29.42 14.56
CA PRO A 270 -20.34 -27.98 14.83
C PRO A 270 -19.59 -27.03 13.91
N ALA A 271 -18.35 -27.37 13.50
CA ALA A 271 -17.59 -26.54 12.58
C ALA A 271 -18.25 -26.49 11.19
N THR A 272 -18.72 -27.64 10.68
CA THR A 272 -19.45 -27.73 9.41
C THR A 272 -20.77 -26.99 9.48
N ALA A 273 -21.55 -27.17 10.56
CA ALA A 273 -22.83 -26.49 10.77
C ALA A 273 -22.66 -24.96 10.84
N GLN A 274 -21.66 -24.49 11.56
CA GLN A 274 -21.33 -23.06 11.65
C GLN A 274 -20.90 -22.49 10.30
N ALA A 275 -20.01 -23.20 9.60
CA ALA A 275 -19.51 -22.74 8.30
C ALA A 275 -20.63 -22.62 7.27
N LEU A 276 -21.59 -23.54 7.22
CA LEU A 276 -22.74 -23.45 6.32
C LEU A 276 -23.56 -22.16 6.52
N GLN A 277 -23.57 -21.62 7.74
CA GLN A 277 -24.25 -20.36 8.05
C GLN A 277 -23.38 -19.14 7.73
N THR A 278 -22.07 -19.20 8.01
CA THR A 278 -21.18 -18.04 7.91
C THR A 278 -20.47 -17.93 6.55
N MET A 279 -20.34 -19.04 5.81
CA MET A 279 -19.59 -19.10 4.53
C MET A 279 -20.02 -18.04 3.51
N PRO A 280 -21.31 -17.74 3.27
CA PRO A 280 -21.70 -16.71 2.31
C PRO A 280 -21.09 -15.35 2.65
N ALA A 281 -21.16 -14.94 3.92
CA ALA A 281 -20.61 -13.68 4.38
C ALA A 281 -19.06 -13.67 4.35
N SER A 282 -18.43 -14.79 4.69
CA SER A 282 -16.97 -14.95 4.61
C SER A 282 -16.48 -14.86 3.17
N MET A 283 -17.16 -15.56 2.25
CA MET A 283 -16.82 -15.49 0.80
C MET A 283 -17.00 -14.09 0.25
N GLU A 284 -18.05 -13.37 0.66
CA GLU A 284 -18.23 -11.98 0.24
C GLU A 284 -17.08 -11.08 0.72
N ARG A 285 -16.61 -11.26 1.98
CA ARG A 285 -15.45 -10.49 2.51
C ARG A 285 -14.17 -10.79 1.75
N PHE A 286 -13.85 -12.06 1.51
CA PHE A 286 -12.67 -12.44 0.74
C PHE A 286 -12.76 -12.00 -0.73
N ASN A 287 -13.91 -12.10 -1.36
CA ASN A 287 -14.12 -11.60 -2.71
C ASN A 287 -13.92 -10.08 -2.79
N ARG A 288 -14.41 -9.30 -1.81
CA ARG A 288 -14.12 -7.87 -1.73
C ARG A 288 -12.63 -7.60 -1.60
N LEU A 289 -11.93 -8.32 -0.72
CA LEU A 289 -10.49 -8.15 -0.54
C LEU A 289 -9.72 -8.46 -1.82
N VAL A 290 -9.99 -9.59 -2.48
CA VAL A 290 -9.34 -9.95 -3.76
C VAL A 290 -9.64 -8.91 -4.83
N LYS A 291 -10.87 -8.38 -4.89
CA LYS A 291 -11.24 -7.31 -5.82
C LYS A 291 -10.50 -6.00 -5.55
N VAL A 292 -10.24 -5.65 -4.28
CA VAL A 292 -9.40 -4.50 -3.93
C VAL A 292 -7.97 -4.69 -4.47
N PHE A 293 -7.39 -5.88 -4.33
CA PHE A 293 -6.08 -6.18 -4.94
C PHE A 293 -6.12 -6.07 -6.47
N ASP A 294 -7.12 -6.65 -7.11
CA ASP A 294 -7.27 -6.65 -8.58
C ASP A 294 -7.40 -5.23 -9.13
N ASN A 295 -8.28 -4.43 -8.54
CA ASN A 295 -8.51 -3.04 -8.96
C ASN A 295 -7.26 -2.16 -8.78
N ASN A 296 -6.38 -2.50 -7.82
CA ASN A 296 -5.20 -1.72 -7.48
C ASN A 296 -3.89 -2.24 -8.10
N LEU A 297 -3.92 -3.29 -8.93
CA LEU A 297 -2.71 -3.76 -9.63
C LEU A 297 -2.06 -2.65 -10.45
N GLY A 298 -2.84 -1.87 -11.21
CA GLY A 298 -2.33 -0.76 -12.01
C GLY A 298 -1.78 0.39 -11.17
N ASN A 299 -2.45 0.72 -10.06
CA ASN A 299 -1.99 1.73 -9.11
C ASN A 299 -0.65 1.30 -8.49
N TYR A 300 -0.54 0.04 -8.08
CA TYR A 300 0.69 -0.52 -7.53
C TYR A 300 1.85 -0.46 -8.53
N GLU A 301 1.65 -0.86 -9.79
CA GLU A 301 2.68 -0.77 -10.83
C GLU A 301 3.14 0.67 -11.09
N THR A 302 2.25 1.66 -10.93
CA THR A 302 2.59 3.09 -11.03
C THR A 302 3.45 3.55 -9.85
N LEU A 303 3.22 3.02 -8.64
CA LEU A 303 3.97 3.37 -7.42
C LEU A 303 5.31 2.67 -7.33
N LYS A 304 5.40 1.44 -7.81
CA LYS A 304 6.55 0.54 -7.67
C LYS A 304 7.92 1.15 -7.99
N PRO A 305 8.09 2.01 -9.03
CA PRO A 305 9.39 2.61 -9.35
C PRO A 305 9.72 3.87 -8.52
N VAL A 306 8.80 4.34 -7.68
CA VAL A 306 8.94 5.63 -7.00
C VAL A 306 9.39 5.42 -5.55
N GLU A 307 10.48 6.08 -5.17
CA GLU A 307 11.00 6.15 -3.80
C GLU A 307 10.53 7.48 -3.18
N LEU A 308 9.49 7.42 -2.37
CA LEU A 308 8.88 8.62 -1.77
C LEU A 308 9.84 9.32 -0.80
N GLU A 309 10.59 8.55 -0.02
CA GLU A 309 11.62 9.06 0.89
C GLU A 309 12.66 9.91 0.12
N ARG A 310 13.12 9.41 -1.01
CA ARG A 310 14.07 10.14 -1.87
C ARG A 310 13.52 11.48 -2.37
N LEU A 311 12.23 11.53 -2.70
CA LEU A 311 11.59 12.78 -3.15
C LEU A 311 11.56 13.83 -2.02
N ILE A 312 11.28 13.41 -0.78
CA ILE A 312 11.31 14.30 0.38
C ILE A 312 12.72 14.81 0.64
N PHE A 313 13.73 13.95 0.56
CA PHE A 313 15.13 14.39 0.70
C PHE A 313 15.56 15.37 -0.41
N ILE A 314 15.15 15.14 -1.66
CA ILE A 314 15.41 16.09 -2.77
C ILE A 314 14.81 17.47 -2.43
N LEU A 315 13.57 17.52 -1.93
CA LEU A 315 12.93 18.76 -1.54
C LEU A 315 13.67 19.47 -0.39
N MET A 316 14.10 18.73 0.63
CA MET A 316 14.85 19.27 1.78
C MET A 316 16.24 19.75 1.39
N ILE A 317 16.97 19.02 0.54
CA ILE A 317 18.30 19.43 0.03
C ILE A 317 18.15 20.69 -0.82
N ALA A 318 17.14 20.75 -1.69
CA ALA A 318 16.83 21.95 -2.45
C ALA A 318 16.55 23.15 -1.53
N GLY A 319 15.75 22.96 -0.48
CA GLY A 319 15.48 23.97 0.54
C GLY A 319 16.75 24.45 1.24
N GLY A 320 17.60 23.53 1.69
CA GLY A 320 18.90 23.85 2.29
C GLY A 320 19.81 24.68 1.39
N LEU A 321 19.90 24.29 0.11
CA LEU A 321 20.68 25.05 -0.90
C LEU A 321 20.11 26.45 -1.12
N VAL A 322 18.79 26.58 -1.30
CA VAL A 322 18.11 27.88 -1.49
C VAL A 322 18.31 28.79 -0.28
N GLY A 323 18.17 28.25 0.93
CA GLY A 323 18.39 28.98 2.19
C GLY A 323 19.84 29.47 2.34
N ALA A 324 20.82 28.59 2.07
CA ALA A 324 22.23 28.93 2.13
C ALA A 324 22.64 30.02 1.09
N LEU A 325 22.15 29.90 -0.14
CA LEU A 325 22.38 30.88 -1.20
C LEU A 325 21.71 32.23 -0.89
N GLY A 326 20.50 32.19 -0.27
CA GLY A 326 19.79 33.35 0.22
C GLY A 326 20.60 34.08 1.32
N ALA A 327 21.07 33.34 2.34
CA ALA A 327 21.89 33.87 3.42
C ALA A 327 23.20 34.54 2.88
N LEU A 328 23.88 33.81 1.99
CA LEU A 328 25.11 34.33 1.34
C LEU A 328 24.84 35.66 0.63
N THR A 329 23.73 35.75 -0.12
CA THR A 329 23.35 36.96 -0.86
C THR A 329 23.04 38.13 0.08
N VAL A 330 22.35 37.90 1.21
CA VAL A 330 22.07 38.93 2.20
C VAL A 330 23.35 39.46 2.85
N VAL A 331 24.27 38.57 3.25
CA VAL A 331 25.54 38.93 3.89
C VAL A 331 26.43 39.75 2.93
N THR A 332 26.56 39.30 1.68
CA THR A 332 27.39 39.99 0.68
C THR A 332 26.82 41.32 0.24
N SER A 333 25.48 41.50 0.31
CA SER A 333 24.84 42.78 -0.03
C SER A 333 24.80 43.79 1.13
N ARG A 334 25.13 43.38 2.38
CA ARG A 334 25.29 44.31 3.52
C ARG A 334 26.61 45.05 3.55
N LYS A 335 27.62 44.54 2.84
CA LYS A 335 28.96 45.11 2.80
C LYS A 335 29.12 46.23 1.76
N LYS A 336 28.01 46.70 1.21
CA LYS A 336 27.91 47.93 0.41
C LYS A 336 27.13 49.00 1.18
#